data_ec8bd3c99358eb5c56f47ba9dbaa35e1
#
_entry.id   ec8bd3c99358eb5c56f47ba9dbaa35e1
#
_cell.length_a   1.000
_cell.length_b   1.000
_cell.length_c   1.000
_cell.angle_alpha   90.00
_cell.angle_beta   90.00
_cell.angle_gamma   90.00
#
_symmetry.space_group_name_H-M   'P 1'
#
loop_
_entity.id
_entity.type
_entity.pdbx_description
1 polymer ?
#
loop_
_entity_poly.entity_id
_entity_poly.type
_entity_poly.pdbx_seq_one_letter_code
_entity_poly.pdbx_strand_id
1 'polypeptide(L)'
;MMRKILILSILSLFASVSLNAQEMAEVQDTNKVVAPPVMDSTYYLRNIFTMLEENGPASNKIKIEQSKVLESAFVSHIALSSGKKISGYRIRIYFNNSQVARNQSGTVASQFSSQYPGISVYRTYTNPYFKVTVGDFRTKSDAMRLLKTIEGQFQSAFVVREIINFPPL
;
A
#
# COMPACT_ATOMS: atom_id res chain seq x y z
N MET A 1 -65.67 10.55 -33.78
CA MET A 1 -64.66 11.54 -33.28
C MET A 1 -64.18 11.23 -31.87
N MET A 2 -65.02 10.76 -30.96
CA MET A 2 -64.67 10.50 -29.53
C MET A 2 -63.56 9.46 -29.31
N ARG A 3 -63.49 8.36 -30.11
CA ARG A 3 -62.44 7.31 -29.98
C ARG A 3 -61.03 7.80 -30.28
N LYS A 4 -60.84 8.79 -31.16
CA LYS A 4 -59.53 9.38 -31.48
C LYS A 4 -59.05 10.33 -30.38
N ILE A 5 -59.93 11.01 -29.70
CA ILE A 5 -59.64 11.91 -28.57
C ILE A 5 -59.20 11.10 -27.34
N LEU A 6 -59.81 9.91 -27.13
CA LEU A 6 -59.50 9.03 -25.99
C LEU A 6 -58.10 8.40 -26.15
N ILE A 7 -57.70 8.06 -27.36
CA ILE A 7 -56.36 7.53 -27.65
C ILE A 7 -55.27 8.60 -27.51
N LEU A 8 -55.56 9.85 -27.86
CA LEU A 8 -54.62 10.96 -27.67
C LEU A 8 -54.41 11.28 -26.18
N SER A 9 -55.47 11.16 -25.32
CA SER A 9 -55.37 11.40 -23.89
C SER A 9 -54.57 10.31 -23.18
N ILE A 10 -54.67 9.06 -23.59
CA ILE A 10 -53.90 7.94 -23.06
C ILE A 10 -52.41 8.05 -23.47
N LEU A 11 -52.12 8.52 -24.67
CA LEU A 11 -50.74 8.72 -25.14
C LEU A 11 -50.05 9.88 -24.39
N SER A 12 -50.77 10.92 -23.97
CA SER A 12 -50.23 12.03 -23.16
C SER A 12 -49.95 11.62 -21.73
N LEU A 13 -50.69 10.64 -21.20
CA LEU A 13 -50.46 10.14 -19.82
C LEU A 13 -49.20 9.25 -19.73
N PHE A 14 -48.82 8.59 -20.82
CA PHE A 14 -47.58 7.81 -20.85
C PHE A 14 -46.32 8.64 -21.07
N ALA A 15 -46.42 9.84 -21.62
CA ALA A 15 -45.28 10.74 -21.83
C ALA A 15 -44.81 11.44 -20.52
N SER A 16 -45.63 11.48 -19.48
CA SER A 16 -45.27 12.12 -18.23
C SER A 16 -44.57 11.22 -17.20
N VAL A 17 -44.49 9.92 -17.45
CA VAL A 17 -43.82 8.96 -16.54
C VAL A 17 -42.33 8.76 -16.85
N SER A 18 -41.84 9.24 -18.00
CA SER A 18 -40.47 9.01 -18.45
C SER A 18 -39.48 10.09 -18.02
N LEU A 19 -39.85 11.08 -17.23
CA LEU A 19 -39.00 12.21 -16.88
C LEU A 19 -38.36 12.14 -15.48
N ASN A 20 -38.66 11.12 -14.68
CA ASN A 20 -38.07 10.96 -13.34
C ASN A 20 -37.08 9.80 -13.21
N ALA A 21 -36.58 9.25 -14.32
CA ALA A 21 -35.62 8.13 -14.29
C ALA A 21 -34.18 8.51 -14.61
N GLN A 22 -33.82 9.79 -14.60
CA GLN A 22 -32.48 10.24 -14.99
C GLN A 22 -31.66 10.85 -13.84
N GLU A 23 -32.12 10.73 -12.58
CA GLU A 23 -31.40 11.31 -11.46
C GLU A 23 -30.90 10.28 -10.42
N MET A 24 -30.67 9.05 -10.86
CA MET A 24 -30.00 8.04 -10.02
C MET A 24 -29.09 7.14 -10.84
N ALA A 25 -28.02 7.68 -11.37
CA ALA A 25 -26.85 6.89 -11.76
C ALA A 25 -25.60 7.77 -11.97
N GLU A 26 -25.34 8.70 -11.08
CA GLU A 26 -23.96 9.08 -10.85
C GLU A 26 -23.41 8.16 -9.76
N VAL A 27 -23.27 6.89 -10.14
CA VAL A 27 -22.34 6.00 -9.45
C VAL A 27 -20.98 6.62 -9.66
N GLN A 28 -20.54 7.38 -8.68
CA GLN A 28 -19.16 7.79 -8.58
C GLN A 28 -18.31 6.54 -8.79
N ASP A 29 -17.61 6.55 -9.90
CA ASP A 29 -16.57 5.58 -10.20
C ASP A 29 -15.50 5.66 -9.11
N THR A 30 -15.73 4.91 -8.02
CA THR A 30 -14.81 4.80 -6.88
C THR A 30 -13.59 3.96 -7.22
N ASN A 31 -13.37 3.68 -8.49
CA ASN A 31 -12.11 3.16 -9.02
C ASN A 31 -11.07 4.25 -9.30
N LYS A 32 -11.16 5.39 -8.63
CA LYS A 32 -9.98 6.22 -8.49
C LYS A 32 -9.00 5.40 -7.66
N VAL A 33 -8.10 4.71 -8.37
CA VAL A 33 -6.89 4.14 -7.78
C VAL A 33 -6.25 5.31 -7.05
N VAL A 34 -6.50 5.39 -5.74
CA VAL A 34 -5.78 6.33 -4.89
C VAL A 34 -4.35 5.87 -4.99
N ALA A 35 -3.57 6.57 -5.81
CA ALA A 35 -2.13 6.39 -5.82
C ALA A 35 -1.69 6.35 -4.36
N PRO A 36 -0.86 5.39 -3.96
CA PRO A 36 -0.36 5.36 -2.59
C PRO A 36 0.15 6.77 -2.28
N PRO A 37 -0.15 7.32 -1.10
CA PRO A 37 0.29 8.64 -0.75
C PRO A 37 1.78 8.72 -1.05
N VAL A 38 2.15 9.62 -1.95
CA VAL A 38 3.56 9.91 -2.21
C VAL A 38 4.09 10.32 -0.85
N MET A 39 4.92 9.48 -0.24
CA MET A 39 5.55 9.83 1.03
C MET A 39 6.39 11.05 0.74
N ASP A 40 5.98 12.18 1.32
CA ASP A 40 6.74 13.42 1.22
C ASP A 40 8.08 13.20 1.92
N SER A 41 9.11 12.94 1.11
CA SER A 41 10.47 12.70 1.59
C SER A 41 11.14 13.97 2.13
N THR A 42 10.50 15.13 2.06
CA THR A 42 11.02 16.40 2.56
C THR A 42 11.36 16.33 4.05
N TYR A 43 10.64 15.50 4.79
CA TYR A 43 10.82 15.32 6.23
C TYR A 43 11.61 14.08 6.62
N TYR A 44 12.06 13.31 5.63
CA TYR A 44 12.82 12.09 5.86
C TYR A 44 14.17 12.39 6.50
N LEU A 45 14.50 11.68 7.56
CA LEU A 45 15.73 11.83 8.36
C LEU A 45 15.92 13.20 9.03
N ARG A 46 14.92 14.07 9.07
CA ARG A 46 15.00 15.30 9.85
C ARG A 46 14.64 15.07 11.32
N ASN A 47 15.30 15.84 12.18
CA ASN A 47 14.95 15.83 13.59
C ASN A 47 13.57 16.49 13.78
N ILE A 48 12.60 15.73 14.31
CA ILE A 48 11.23 16.21 14.51
C ILE A 48 11.17 17.45 15.41
N PHE A 49 12.06 17.56 16.39
CA PHE A 49 12.11 18.73 17.29
C PHE A 49 12.48 19.99 16.53
N THR A 50 13.54 19.93 15.71
CA THR A 50 13.95 21.05 14.86
C THR A 50 12.86 21.43 13.87
N MET A 51 12.17 20.45 13.30
CA MET A 51 11.07 20.70 12.36
C MET A 51 9.88 21.40 13.01
N LEU A 52 9.52 21.03 14.23
CA LEU A 52 8.43 21.67 14.96
C LEU A 52 8.75 23.12 15.35
N GLU A 53 10.03 23.43 15.53
CA GLU A 53 10.49 24.79 15.82
C GLU A 53 10.59 25.67 14.57
N GLU A 54 11.02 25.12 13.42
CA GLU A 54 11.36 25.88 12.22
C GLU A 54 10.20 25.99 11.21
N ASN A 55 9.32 25.00 11.12
CA ASN A 55 8.38 24.89 10.01
C ASN A 55 6.91 24.87 10.43
N GLY A 56 6.18 25.90 10.06
CA GLY A 56 4.72 25.92 10.10
C GLY A 56 4.13 27.25 10.57
N PRO A 57 2.83 27.46 10.36
CA PRO A 57 2.15 28.69 10.81
C PRO A 57 2.14 28.84 12.35
N ALA A 58 2.56 27.82 13.09
CA ALA A 58 2.68 27.81 14.54
C ALA A 58 4.13 27.67 15.03
N SER A 59 5.13 27.76 14.15
CA SER A 59 6.54 27.56 14.50
C SER A 59 7.02 28.40 15.69
N ASN A 60 6.55 29.64 15.79
CA ASN A 60 6.88 30.54 16.90
C ASN A 60 6.06 30.31 18.19
N LYS A 61 5.11 29.35 18.17
CA LYS A 61 4.24 29.06 19.29
C LYS A 61 4.59 27.76 20.01
N ILE A 62 5.42 26.92 19.36
CA ILE A 62 5.86 25.64 19.92
C ILE A 62 7.25 25.83 20.51
N LYS A 63 7.35 25.81 21.83
CA LYS A 63 8.62 25.78 22.55
C LYS A 63 8.78 24.43 23.18
N ILE A 64 9.80 23.69 22.76
CA ILE A 64 10.09 22.37 23.28
C ILE A 64 11.04 22.52 24.47
N GLU A 65 10.55 22.27 25.66
CA GLU A 65 11.36 22.29 26.89
C GLU A 65 11.73 20.88 27.28
N GLN A 66 12.94 20.47 26.96
CA GLN A 66 13.49 19.17 27.34
C GLN A 66 14.94 19.32 27.80
N SER A 67 15.39 18.38 28.62
CA SER A 67 16.81 18.36 29.04
C SER A 67 17.65 17.85 27.86
N LYS A 68 18.86 18.40 27.71
CA LYS A 68 19.84 17.94 26.72
C LYS A 68 20.17 16.44 26.86
N VAL A 69 20.12 15.93 28.11
CA VAL A 69 20.32 14.50 28.38
C VAL A 69 19.22 13.66 27.76
N LEU A 70 17.95 14.08 27.86
CA LEU A 70 16.82 13.38 27.23
C LEU A 70 16.92 13.41 25.71
N GLU A 71 17.25 14.56 25.13
CA GLU A 71 17.43 14.72 23.68
C GLU A 71 18.53 13.78 23.17
N SER A 72 19.70 13.78 23.78
CA SER A 72 20.82 12.92 23.40
C SER A 72 20.48 11.44 23.57
N ALA A 73 19.77 11.06 24.62
CA ALA A 73 19.30 9.70 24.84
C ALA A 73 18.31 9.26 23.76
N PHE A 74 17.40 10.13 23.36
CA PHE A 74 16.43 9.86 22.29
C PHE A 74 17.09 9.66 20.93
N VAL A 75 17.99 10.56 20.55
CA VAL A 75 18.76 10.45 19.28
C VAL A 75 19.59 9.15 19.29
N SER A 76 20.26 8.84 20.39
CA SER A 76 21.03 7.61 20.54
C SER A 76 20.14 6.37 20.43
N HIS A 77 18.95 6.39 21.01
CA HIS A 77 17.99 5.29 20.92
C HIS A 77 17.49 5.06 19.51
N ILE A 78 17.20 6.12 18.75
CA ILE A 78 16.83 6.03 17.32
C ILE A 78 17.96 5.40 16.53
N ALA A 79 19.19 5.90 16.68
CA ALA A 79 20.35 5.37 15.99
C ALA A 79 20.59 3.88 16.28
N LEU A 80 20.50 3.46 17.53
CA LEU A 80 20.62 2.06 17.94
C LEU A 80 19.45 1.19 17.46
N SER A 81 18.28 1.79 17.22
CA SER A 81 17.09 1.06 16.80
C SER A 81 17.00 0.83 15.30
N SER A 82 17.73 1.59 14.49
CA SER A 82 17.73 1.46 13.02
C SER A 82 18.15 0.07 12.52
N GLY A 83 19.02 -0.63 13.28
CA GLY A 83 19.44 -2.00 12.95
C GLY A 83 18.56 -3.11 13.57
N LYS A 84 17.57 -2.78 14.40
CA LYS A 84 16.72 -3.79 15.02
C LYS A 84 15.75 -4.38 14.00
N LYS A 85 15.55 -5.70 14.12
CA LYS A 85 14.63 -6.46 13.27
C LYS A 85 13.42 -6.86 14.09
N ILE A 86 12.24 -6.81 13.48
CA ILE A 86 10.99 -7.19 14.12
C ILE A 86 10.37 -8.40 13.42
N SER A 87 9.57 -9.17 14.15
CA SER A 87 8.76 -10.23 13.57
C SER A 87 7.57 -9.61 12.83
N GLY A 88 7.40 -9.98 11.58
CA GLY A 88 6.32 -9.51 10.73
C GLY A 88 5.94 -10.54 9.68
N TYR A 89 5.45 -10.08 8.54
CA TYR A 89 4.94 -10.91 7.46
C TYR A 89 5.57 -10.50 6.14
N ARG A 90 5.89 -11.51 5.31
CA ARG A 90 6.30 -11.37 3.91
C ARG A 90 5.43 -12.25 3.04
N ILE A 91 5.42 -12.02 1.75
CA ILE A 91 4.78 -12.92 0.80
C ILE A 91 5.87 -13.71 0.10
N ARG A 92 5.80 -15.05 0.18
CA ARG A 92 6.70 -15.92 -0.57
C ARG A 92 6.09 -16.16 -1.94
N ILE A 93 6.81 -15.75 -2.99
CA ILE A 93 6.37 -15.88 -4.39
C ILE A 93 7.11 -16.98 -5.15
N TYR A 94 8.23 -17.47 -4.61
CA TYR A 94 9.00 -18.56 -5.19
C TYR A 94 9.68 -19.41 -4.12
N PHE A 95 9.67 -20.73 -4.32
CA PHE A 95 10.35 -21.68 -3.46
C PHE A 95 10.64 -22.98 -4.23
N ASN A 96 11.92 -23.28 -4.50
CA ASN A 96 12.30 -24.46 -5.24
C ASN A 96 13.76 -24.87 -4.93
N ASN A 97 14.09 -26.16 -5.12
CA ASN A 97 15.42 -26.74 -4.94
C ASN A 97 16.00 -27.40 -6.21
N SER A 98 15.35 -27.21 -7.36
CA SER A 98 15.85 -27.76 -8.63
C SER A 98 17.19 -27.14 -9.05
N GLN A 99 17.92 -27.80 -9.93
CA GLN A 99 19.19 -27.30 -10.47
C GLN A 99 19.07 -25.90 -11.11
N VAL A 100 17.92 -25.62 -11.70
CA VAL A 100 17.62 -24.31 -12.32
C VAL A 100 17.06 -23.28 -11.34
N ALA A 101 16.76 -23.66 -10.09
CA ALA A 101 16.12 -22.80 -9.10
C ALA A 101 16.89 -21.50 -8.84
N ARG A 102 18.23 -21.54 -8.92
CA ARG A 102 19.06 -20.34 -8.78
C ARG A 102 18.71 -19.29 -9.84
N ASN A 103 18.66 -19.68 -11.12
CA ASN A 103 18.36 -18.76 -12.20
C ASN A 103 16.88 -18.32 -12.17
N GLN A 104 15.97 -19.26 -12.00
CA GLN A 104 14.53 -18.97 -11.91
C GLN A 104 14.20 -18.03 -10.76
N SER A 105 14.81 -18.18 -9.58
CA SER A 105 14.62 -17.25 -8.49
C SER A 105 15.07 -15.82 -8.83
N GLY A 106 16.14 -15.68 -9.62
CA GLY A 106 16.60 -14.39 -10.13
C GLY A 106 15.58 -13.75 -11.09
N THR A 107 15.11 -14.54 -12.06
CA THR A 107 14.08 -14.07 -13.03
C THR A 107 12.81 -13.62 -12.33
N VAL A 108 12.30 -14.43 -11.40
CA VAL A 108 11.07 -14.10 -10.62
C VAL A 108 11.27 -12.83 -9.79
N ALA A 109 12.43 -12.67 -9.15
CA ALA A 109 12.74 -11.47 -8.38
C ALA A 109 12.78 -10.21 -9.26
N SER A 110 13.45 -10.28 -10.42
CA SER A 110 13.52 -9.17 -11.37
C SER A 110 12.16 -8.82 -11.96
N GLN A 111 11.39 -9.83 -12.34
CA GLN A 111 10.02 -9.64 -12.85
C GLN A 111 9.14 -8.93 -11.83
N PHE A 112 9.18 -9.36 -10.58
CA PHE A 112 8.40 -8.71 -9.52
C PHE A 112 8.84 -7.26 -9.29
N SER A 113 10.16 -7.01 -9.21
CA SER A 113 10.68 -5.65 -9.01
C SER A 113 10.29 -4.68 -10.12
N SER A 114 10.22 -5.16 -11.37
CA SER A 114 9.79 -4.34 -12.51
C SER A 114 8.30 -4.01 -12.49
N GLN A 115 7.48 -4.94 -12.00
CA GLN A 115 6.02 -4.77 -11.97
C GLN A 115 5.53 -4.00 -10.74
N TYR A 116 6.24 -4.14 -9.62
CA TYR A 116 5.87 -3.55 -8.33
C TYR A 116 7.04 -2.73 -7.75
N PRO A 117 7.39 -1.60 -8.39
CA PRO A 117 8.45 -0.73 -7.89
C PRO A 117 8.06 -0.18 -6.50
N GLY A 118 9.02 -0.16 -5.58
CA GLY A 118 8.79 0.29 -4.20
C GLY A 118 8.47 -0.83 -3.20
N ILE A 119 8.28 -2.07 -3.65
CA ILE A 119 8.16 -3.23 -2.76
C ILE A 119 9.49 -3.96 -2.69
N SER A 120 10.02 -4.12 -1.48
CA SER A 120 11.29 -4.81 -1.26
C SER A 120 11.22 -6.27 -1.68
N VAL A 121 12.25 -6.75 -2.39
CA VAL A 121 12.36 -8.13 -2.85
C VAL A 121 13.60 -8.78 -2.22
N TYR A 122 13.41 -9.93 -1.61
CA TYR A 122 14.45 -10.68 -0.92
C TYR A 122 14.62 -12.04 -1.56
N ARG A 123 15.79 -12.28 -2.16
CA ARG A 123 16.19 -13.58 -2.66
C ARG A 123 17.15 -14.23 -1.66
N THR A 124 16.76 -15.37 -1.12
CA THR A 124 17.53 -16.06 -0.09
C THR A 124 17.73 -17.53 -0.49
N TYR A 125 18.93 -18.04 -0.23
CA TYR A 125 19.23 -19.47 -0.31
C TYR A 125 19.27 -20.07 1.09
N THR A 126 18.50 -21.09 1.31
CA THR A 126 18.55 -21.90 2.54
C THR A 126 18.63 -23.34 2.09
N ASN A 127 19.83 -23.93 2.18
CA ASN A 127 20.12 -25.26 1.63
C ASN A 127 18.99 -26.27 1.90
N PRO A 128 18.44 -26.92 0.86
CA PRO A 128 18.77 -26.83 -0.56
C PRO A 128 17.90 -25.83 -1.36
N TYR A 129 17.08 -25.01 -0.74
CA TYR A 129 16.03 -24.22 -1.39
C TYR A 129 16.43 -22.79 -1.70
N PHE A 130 16.10 -22.35 -2.91
CA PHE A 130 16.03 -20.94 -3.27
C PHE A 130 14.62 -20.42 -3.01
N LYS A 131 14.52 -19.31 -2.31
CA LYS A 131 13.26 -18.65 -2.02
C LYS A 131 13.30 -17.18 -2.42
N VAL A 132 12.17 -16.66 -2.89
CA VAL A 132 11.95 -15.23 -3.09
C VAL A 132 10.77 -14.82 -2.22
N THR A 133 11.01 -13.82 -1.37
CA THR A 133 9.98 -13.21 -0.52
C THR A 133 9.91 -11.72 -0.80
N VAL A 134 8.72 -11.12 -0.70
CA VAL A 134 8.47 -9.72 -1.05
C VAL A 134 7.70 -9.01 0.06
N GLY A 135 8.01 -7.71 0.20
CA GLY A 135 7.40 -6.81 1.15
C GLY A 135 7.84 -7.05 2.60
N ASP A 136 7.72 -6.02 3.40
CA ASP A 136 7.92 -6.05 4.85
C ASP A 136 6.63 -5.52 5.50
N PHE A 137 5.78 -6.44 5.98
CA PHE A 137 4.46 -6.09 6.54
C PHE A 137 4.44 -6.34 8.04
N ARG A 138 3.96 -5.37 8.80
CA ARG A 138 3.79 -5.51 10.25
C ARG A 138 2.58 -6.36 10.59
N THR A 139 1.53 -6.29 9.78
CA THR A 139 0.29 -7.04 10.00
C THR A 139 0.05 -8.06 8.88
N LYS A 140 -0.63 -9.16 9.24
CA LYS A 140 -1.06 -10.17 8.26
C LYS A 140 -2.06 -9.57 7.26
N SER A 141 -2.90 -8.64 7.70
CA SER A 141 -3.90 -8.00 6.84
C SER A 141 -3.27 -7.21 5.71
N ASP A 142 -2.18 -6.48 5.98
CA ASP A 142 -1.45 -5.73 4.95
C ASP A 142 -0.80 -6.66 3.93
N ALA A 143 -0.17 -7.75 4.42
CA ALA A 143 0.38 -8.78 3.54
C ALA A 143 -0.71 -9.43 2.66
N MET A 144 -1.91 -9.69 3.21
CA MET A 144 -3.02 -10.27 2.46
C MET A 144 -3.59 -9.32 1.40
N ARG A 145 -3.56 -8.00 1.61
CA ARG A 145 -3.95 -7.03 0.58
C ARG A 145 -3.04 -7.14 -0.64
N LEU A 146 -1.72 -7.13 -0.43
CA LEU A 146 -0.79 -7.30 -1.54
C LEU A 146 -0.93 -8.69 -2.18
N LEU A 147 -1.10 -9.76 -1.38
CA LEU A 147 -1.28 -11.11 -1.91
C LEU A 147 -2.45 -11.16 -2.91
N LYS A 148 -3.61 -10.57 -2.58
CA LYS A 148 -4.76 -10.50 -3.50
C LYS A 148 -4.45 -9.78 -4.81
N THR A 149 -3.58 -8.77 -4.77
CA THR A 149 -3.19 -8.03 -5.97
C THR A 149 -2.30 -8.85 -6.89
N ILE A 150 -1.44 -9.70 -6.32
CA ILE A 150 -0.42 -10.44 -7.08
C ILE A 150 -0.81 -11.89 -7.39
N GLU A 151 -1.84 -12.46 -6.76
CA GLU A 151 -2.23 -13.88 -6.90
C GLU A 151 -2.55 -14.29 -8.33
N GLY A 152 -3.03 -13.36 -9.17
CA GLY A 152 -3.28 -13.61 -10.59
C GLY A 152 -2.02 -13.94 -11.38
N GLN A 153 -0.88 -13.42 -10.98
CA GLN A 153 0.42 -13.63 -11.65
C GLN A 153 1.30 -14.65 -10.91
N PHE A 154 1.21 -14.68 -9.59
CA PHE A 154 2.00 -15.55 -8.71
C PHE A 154 1.08 -16.50 -7.95
N GLN A 155 0.51 -17.48 -8.64
CA GLN A 155 -0.50 -18.41 -8.11
C GLN A 155 -0.02 -19.22 -6.89
N SER A 156 1.28 -19.47 -6.76
CA SER A 156 1.90 -20.16 -5.63
C SER A 156 2.29 -19.22 -4.48
N ALA A 157 1.90 -17.94 -4.55
CA ALA A 157 2.24 -16.98 -3.53
C ALA A 157 1.43 -17.22 -2.24
N PHE A 158 2.08 -17.04 -1.09
CA PHE A 158 1.41 -17.13 0.21
C PHE A 158 2.15 -16.32 1.28
N VAL A 159 1.41 -15.92 2.30
CA VAL A 159 1.95 -15.14 3.42
C VAL A 159 2.76 -16.03 4.35
N VAL A 160 3.97 -15.60 4.68
CA VAL A 160 4.86 -16.24 5.65
C VAL A 160 5.21 -15.28 6.78
N ARG A 161 5.42 -15.81 7.98
CA ARG A 161 5.93 -15.03 9.09
C ARG A 161 7.47 -15.08 9.04
N GLU A 162 8.09 -13.94 8.95
CA GLU A 162 9.54 -13.79 8.91
C GLU A 162 9.99 -12.56 9.71
N ILE A 163 11.28 -12.47 9.96
CA ILE A 163 11.88 -11.24 10.48
C ILE A 163 11.90 -10.22 9.33
N ILE A 164 11.33 -9.07 9.57
CA ILE A 164 11.25 -7.96 8.62
C ILE A 164 12.18 -6.82 9.02
N ASN A 165 12.49 -5.96 8.06
CA ASN A 165 13.18 -4.72 8.35
C ASN A 165 12.17 -3.68 8.86
N PHE A 166 12.65 -2.70 9.62
CA PHE A 166 11.84 -1.53 9.90
C PHE A 166 11.55 -0.79 8.59
N PRO A 167 10.33 -0.29 8.39
CA PRO A 167 10.10 0.65 7.31
C PRO A 167 11.04 1.84 7.49
N PRO A 168 11.52 2.43 6.41
CA PRO A 168 12.27 3.67 6.50
C PRO A 168 11.41 4.71 7.23
N LEU A 169 12.00 5.35 8.23
CA LEU A 169 11.38 6.46 8.98
C LEU A 169 11.45 7.72 8.15
#